data_2fefdc00de82f83128f7aba86275eff3
#
_entry.id   2fefdc00de82f83128f7aba86275eff3
#
_cell.length_a   1.000
_cell.length_b   1.000
_cell.length_c   1.000
_cell.angle_alpha   90.00
_cell.angle_beta   90.00
_cell.angle_gamma   90.00
#
_symmetry.space_group_name_H-M   'P 1'
#
loop_
_entity.id
_entity.type
_entity.pdbx_description
1 polymer ?
#
loop_
_entity_poly.entity_id
_entity_poly.type
_entity_poly.pdbx_seq_one_letter_code
_entity_poly.pdbx_strand_id
1 'polypeptide(L)'
;MLDTSILQQVTDVFRTLEAHYTLRINHSPRREESKQLIEFLNDFQGTSSHLNVEVLETDGDTLGFALLKNGEETGISFRGIPNGHEFTSLLLAILNADGKGKNLPDEGVARRIRALKGDIHLQTFVSLTCTNCPDVVQTLNIFALLNPNIRHEMVDGALFQSEVDKLGVQAVPAVFCKGKMIHVGRGSLGELLEKLEEAFPPSQEAEKDENAQFHRHFDVIILGGGPAGASAAIYSARKGLKVAMVAERIGGQVKDTVGIENLISIPYTTGSELADNLRTHLAHYPTIELFENRRIESTSLLGKEKEITVKGGEVFFAPAVIIATGA
;
A
#
# COMPACT_ATOMS: atom_id res chain seq x y z
N MET A 1 -17.34 19.38 9.33
CA MET A 1 -17.20 18.87 10.73
C MET A 1 -17.23 17.35 10.73
N LEU A 2 -16.27 16.72 11.36
CA LEU A 2 -16.27 15.27 11.59
C LEU A 2 -17.30 14.93 12.70
N ASP A 3 -17.94 13.78 12.57
CA ASP A 3 -18.87 13.28 13.60
C ASP A 3 -18.10 12.99 14.91
N THR A 4 -18.71 13.29 16.06
CA THR A 4 -18.09 13.09 17.38
C THR A 4 -17.70 11.64 17.63
N SER A 5 -18.46 10.68 17.09
CA SER A 5 -18.16 9.25 17.22
C SER A 5 -16.91 8.86 16.43
N ILE A 6 -16.71 9.46 15.26
CA ILE A 6 -15.51 9.27 14.43
C ILE A 6 -14.30 9.88 15.14
N LEU A 7 -14.44 11.11 15.67
CA LEU A 7 -13.35 11.76 16.41
C LEU A 7 -12.91 10.93 17.63
N GLN A 8 -13.86 10.32 18.35
CA GLN A 8 -13.55 9.44 19.48
C GLN A 8 -12.77 8.19 19.02
N GLN A 9 -13.18 7.54 17.92
CA GLN A 9 -12.47 6.38 17.37
C GLN A 9 -11.04 6.76 16.94
N VAL A 10 -10.88 7.91 16.30
CA VAL A 10 -9.55 8.42 15.90
C VAL A 10 -8.69 8.68 17.13
N THR A 11 -9.27 9.29 18.18
CA THR A 11 -8.57 9.51 19.47
C THR A 11 -8.03 8.20 20.05
N ASP A 12 -8.86 7.15 20.04
CA ASP A 12 -8.46 5.83 20.56
C ASP A 12 -7.31 5.21 19.75
N VAL A 13 -7.38 5.33 18.43
CA VAL A 13 -6.32 4.84 17.52
C VAL A 13 -5.02 5.62 17.69
N PHE A 14 -5.10 6.94 17.86
CA PHE A 14 -3.92 7.82 17.96
C PHE A 14 -3.29 7.88 19.36
N ARG A 15 -3.85 7.20 20.36
CA ARG A 15 -3.21 7.06 21.70
C ARG A 15 -1.83 6.41 21.64
N THR A 16 -1.57 5.65 20.58
CA THR A 16 -0.31 4.91 20.42
C THR A 16 0.77 5.71 19.68
N LEU A 17 0.48 6.91 19.18
CA LEU A 17 1.44 7.72 18.47
C LEU A 17 2.62 8.13 19.37
N GLU A 18 3.84 8.05 18.81
CA GLU A 18 5.08 8.40 19.50
C GLU A 18 5.73 9.67 18.93
N ALA A 19 5.64 9.85 17.60
CA ALA A 19 6.21 11.02 16.94
C ALA A 19 5.19 12.18 16.91
N HIS A 20 5.69 13.39 16.65
CA HIS A 20 4.86 14.57 16.42
C HIS A 20 4.62 14.76 14.92
N TYR A 21 3.37 15.05 14.56
CA TYR A 21 2.94 15.26 13.18
C TYR A 21 2.39 16.66 12.99
N THR A 22 2.82 17.32 11.92
CA THR A 22 2.29 18.63 11.53
C THR A 22 1.57 18.49 10.18
N LEU A 23 0.32 18.94 10.15
CA LEU A 23 -0.49 19.09 8.94
C LEU A 23 -0.31 20.53 8.48
N ARG A 24 0.62 20.75 7.53
CA ARG A 24 0.97 22.09 7.03
C ARG A 24 0.06 22.44 5.86
N ILE A 25 -0.88 23.34 6.09
CA ILE A 25 -1.86 23.79 5.10
C ILE A 25 -1.26 24.93 4.28
N ASN A 26 -1.37 24.83 2.96
CA ASN A 26 -1.20 25.95 2.06
C ASN A 26 -2.57 26.61 1.85
N HIS A 27 -2.82 27.70 2.54
CA HIS A 27 -4.09 28.41 2.54
C HIS A 27 -4.14 29.47 1.46
N SER A 28 -5.15 29.40 0.60
CA SER A 28 -5.48 30.48 -0.32
C SER A 28 -6.77 31.16 0.15
N PRO A 29 -6.74 32.47 0.48
CA PRO A 29 -7.95 33.19 0.89
C PRO A 29 -8.99 33.33 -0.23
N ARG A 30 -8.62 33.00 -1.47
CA ARG A 30 -9.49 33.06 -2.65
C ARG A 30 -10.43 31.83 -2.78
N ARG A 31 -10.11 30.73 -2.06
CA ARG A 31 -10.90 29.50 -2.08
C ARG A 31 -11.71 29.34 -0.81
N GLU A 32 -13.02 29.21 -0.94
CA GLU A 32 -13.91 28.98 0.18
C GLU A 32 -13.64 27.60 0.84
N GLU A 33 -13.28 26.59 0.04
CA GLU A 33 -12.94 25.27 0.51
C GLU A 33 -11.69 25.26 1.42
N SER A 34 -10.83 26.28 1.34
CA SER A 34 -9.70 26.43 2.26
C SER A 34 -10.14 26.58 3.72
N LYS A 35 -11.26 27.24 3.97
CA LYS A 35 -11.83 27.36 5.33
C LYS A 35 -12.34 26.03 5.82
N GLN A 36 -13.02 25.27 4.96
CA GLN A 36 -13.53 23.94 5.28
C GLN A 36 -12.36 22.97 5.58
N LEU A 37 -11.26 23.06 4.83
CA LEU A 37 -10.06 22.27 5.09
C LEU A 37 -9.46 22.61 6.46
N ILE A 38 -9.34 23.91 6.80
CA ILE A 38 -8.81 24.34 8.10
C ILE A 38 -9.71 23.84 9.24
N GLU A 39 -11.01 23.97 9.12
CA GLU A 39 -11.98 23.47 10.11
C GLU A 39 -11.85 21.95 10.28
N PHE A 40 -11.82 21.20 9.18
CA PHE A 40 -11.64 19.75 9.19
C PHE A 40 -10.35 19.32 9.91
N LEU A 41 -9.22 19.97 9.58
CA LEU A 41 -7.94 19.61 10.18
C LEU A 41 -7.80 20.08 11.64
N ASN A 42 -8.47 21.15 12.03
CA ASN A 42 -8.53 21.56 13.43
C ASN A 42 -9.36 20.58 14.29
N ASP A 43 -10.50 20.11 13.76
CA ASP A 43 -11.27 19.03 14.43
C ASP A 43 -10.38 17.78 14.59
N PHE A 44 -9.64 17.43 13.54
CA PHE A 44 -8.75 16.28 13.52
C PHE A 44 -7.56 16.44 14.48
N GLN A 45 -6.95 17.62 14.55
CA GLN A 45 -5.88 17.92 15.53
C GLN A 45 -6.32 17.67 16.97
N GLY A 46 -7.58 17.96 17.30
CA GLY A 46 -8.15 17.75 18.64
C GLY A 46 -8.13 16.29 19.11
N THR A 47 -7.87 15.32 18.23
CA THR A 47 -7.86 13.89 18.56
C THR A 47 -6.55 13.41 19.21
N SER A 48 -5.44 14.17 19.13
CA SER A 48 -4.17 13.77 19.72
C SER A 48 -3.26 14.97 20.00
N SER A 49 -2.57 14.96 21.14
CA SER A 49 -1.51 15.92 21.47
C SER A 49 -0.26 15.80 20.57
N HIS A 50 -0.16 14.75 19.79
CA HIS A 50 0.90 14.54 18.81
C HIS A 50 0.62 15.16 17.45
N LEU A 51 -0.58 15.75 17.26
CA LEU A 51 -0.97 16.42 16.02
C LEU A 51 -0.91 17.95 16.18
N ASN A 52 -0.43 18.61 15.16
CA ASN A 52 -0.41 20.07 15.04
C ASN A 52 -0.90 20.48 13.64
N VAL A 53 -1.59 21.62 13.55
CA VAL A 53 -1.98 22.25 12.29
C VAL A 53 -1.22 23.55 12.14
N GLU A 54 -0.50 23.70 11.04
CA GLU A 54 0.21 24.92 10.66
C GLU A 54 -0.42 25.48 9.38
N VAL A 55 -0.80 26.76 9.41
CA VAL A 55 -1.41 27.42 8.25
C VAL A 55 -0.43 28.40 7.65
N LEU A 56 -0.05 28.17 6.39
CA LEU A 56 0.76 29.09 5.60
C LEU A 56 -0.11 29.78 4.57
N GLU A 57 -0.15 31.11 4.61
CA GLU A 57 -0.83 31.91 3.58
C GLU A 57 -0.02 31.91 2.28
N THR A 58 -0.69 31.66 1.18
CA THR A 58 -0.11 31.66 -0.16
C THR A 58 -0.93 32.54 -1.11
N ASP A 59 -0.25 33.22 -2.02
CA ASP A 59 -0.91 34.07 -3.05
C ASP A 59 -1.52 33.24 -4.20
N GLY A 60 -1.23 31.96 -4.25
CA GLY A 60 -1.69 31.04 -5.30
C GLY A 60 -3.11 30.52 -5.09
N ASP A 61 -3.64 29.84 -6.10
CA ASP A 61 -4.90 29.07 -6.02
C ASP A 61 -4.61 27.65 -5.50
N THR A 62 -4.04 27.56 -4.28
CA THR A 62 -3.68 26.29 -3.65
C THR A 62 -4.73 25.85 -2.64
N LEU A 63 -5.02 24.56 -2.62
CA LEU A 63 -5.88 23.93 -1.62
C LEU A 63 -5.30 22.57 -1.28
N GLY A 64 -4.72 22.46 -0.11
CA GLY A 64 -4.13 21.19 0.33
C GLY A 64 -3.20 21.35 1.52
N PHE A 65 -2.66 20.24 1.97
CA PHE A 65 -1.70 20.21 3.06
C PHE A 65 -0.66 19.11 2.85
N ALA A 66 0.49 19.30 3.45
CA ALA A 66 1.56 18.32 3.54
C ALA A 66 1.62 17.72 4.95
N LEU A 67 1.99 16.44 5.04
CA LEU A 67 2.24 15.74 6.30
C LEU A 67 3.73 15.82 6.64
N LEU A 68 4.04 16.36 7.82
CA LEU A 68 5.39 16.38 8.36
C LEU A 68 5.47 15.48 9.59
N LYS A 69 6.62 14.85 9.80
CA LYS A 69 6.95 14.06 11.00
C LYS A 69 8.14 14.72 11.69
N ASN A 70 7.99 15.12 12.95
CA ASN A 70 9.02 15.81 13.73
C ASN A 70 9.63 17.05 13.02
N GLY A 71 8.81 17.74 12.20
CA GLY A 71 9.22 18.92 11.42
C GLY A 71 9.79 18.63 10.04
N GLU A 72 10.04 17.36 9.68
CA GLU A 72 10.54 16.95 8.37
C GLU A 72 9.41 16.48 7.45
N GLU A 73 9.49 16.79 6.15
CA GLU A 73 8.50 16.37 5.16
C GLU A 73 8.54 14.84 4.97
N THR A 74 7.37 14.21 5.03
CA THR A 74 7.22 12.76 4.78
C THR A 74 7.17 12.40 3.30
N GLY A 75 7.07 13.38 2.42
CA GLY A 75 6.77 13.18 1.01
C GLY A 75 5.28 12.97 0.72
N ILE A 76 4.39 13.02 1.71
CA ILE A 76 2.95 12.82 1.55
C ILE A 76 2.21 14.15 1.60
N SER A 77 1.32 14.38 0.64
CA SER A 77 0.45 15.54 0.59
C SER A 77 -0.95 15.20 0.08
N PHE A 78 -1.91 16.05 0.41
CA PHE A 78 -3.30 15.94 0.01
C PHE A 78 -3.77 17.26 -0.59
N ARG A 79 -4.27 17.22 -1.81
CA ARG A 79 -4.94 18.34 -2.48
C ARG A 79 -6.44 18.11 -2.45
N GLY A 80 -7.11 18.80 -1.55
CA GLY A 80 -8.50 18.66 -1.20
C GLY A 80 -8.68 18.29 0.27
N ILE A 81 -9.90 17.94 0.64
CA ILE A 81 -10.27 17.51 1.99
C ILE A 81 -10.40 15.97 1.97
N PRO A 82 -9.50 15.21 2.61
CA PRO A 82 -9.54 13.75 2.60
C PRO A 82 -10.70 13.25 3.48
N ASN A 83 -11.91 13.30 2.92
CA ASN A 83 -13.16 12.85 3.51
C ASN A 83 -13.67 11.58 2.81
N GLY A 84 -14.85 11.08 3.19
CA GLY A 84 -15.42 9.87 2.62
C GLY A 84 -14.46 8.68 2.72
N HIS A 85 -14.23 7.99 1.62
CA HIS A 85 -13.33 6.82 1.61
C HIS A 85 -11.85 7.20 1.83
N GLU A 86 -11.42 8.43 1.49
CA GLU A 86 -10.03 8.86 1.67
C GLU A 86 -9.69 9.30 3.10
N PHE A 87 -10.67 9.36 4.00
CA PHE A 87 -10.40 9.62 5.41
C PHE A 87 -9.45 8.57 6.02
N THR A 88 -9.64 7.31 5.65
CA THR A 88 -8.74 6.23 6.07
C THR A 88 -7.33 6.37 5.53
N SER A 89 -7.17 6.99 4.35
CA SER A 89 -5.84 7.24 3.77
C SER A 89 -5.06 8.28 4.57
N LEU A 90 -5.71 9.30 5.13
CA LEU A 90 -5.09 10.25 6.05
C LEU A 90 -4.68 9.56 7.37
N LEU A 91 -5.58 8.76 7.97
CA LEU A 91 -5.28 8.03 9.20
C LEU A 91 -4.07 7.11 9.04
N LEU A 92 -4.06 6.31 7.96
CA LEU A 92 -2.97 5.37 7.70
C LEU A 92 -1.68 6.06 7.28
N ALA A 93 -1.72 7.24 6.65
CA ALA A 93 -0.51 8.01 6.38
C ALA A 93 0.25 8.34 7.68
N ILE A 94 -0.46 8.78 8.72
CA ILE A 94 0.12 9.10 10.02
C ILE A 94 0.57 7.83 10.75
N LEU A 95 -0.28 6.80 10.82
CA LEU A 95 0.03 5.54 11.51
C LEU A 95 1.21 4.79 10.86
N ASN A 96 1.28 4.78 9.52
CA ASN A 96 2.39 4.15 8.80
C ASN A 96 3.69 4.95 9.00
N ALA A 97 3.62 6.27 9.03
CA ALA A 97 4.76 7.12 9.35
C ALA A 97 5.28 6.89 10.79
N ASP A 98 4.38 6.53 11.73
CA ASP A 98 4.73 6.15 13.11
C ASP A 98 5.19 4.68 13.26
N GLY A 99 5.11 3.91 12.17
CA GLY A 99 5.44 2.48 12.17
C GLY A 99 4.36 1.58 12.80
N LYS A 100 3.17 2.12 13.06
CA LYS A 100 2.06 1.44 13.74
C LYS A 100 0.84 1.18 12.84
N GLY A 101 1.01 1.49 11.55
CA GLY A 101 -0.06 1.33 10.58
C GLY A 101 -0.21 -0.11 10.07
N LYS A 102 -0.91 -0.24 8.95
CA LYS A 102 -1.22 -1.51 8.31
C LYS A 102 -0.62 -1.57 6.91
N ASN A 103 -0.51 -2.78 6.40
CA ASN A 103 -0.08 -3.05 5.01
C ASN A 103 1.35 -2.57 4.69
N LEU A 104 2.18 -2.34 5.70
CA LEU A 104 3.60 -2.09 5.48
C LEU A 104 4.23 -3.33 4.84
N PRO A 105 5.01 -3.17 3.77
CA PRO A 105 5.68 -4.30 3.12
C PRO A 105 6.80 -4.85 4.00
N ASP A 106 7.14 -6.10 3.77
CA ASP A 106 8.33 -6.68 4.35
C ASP A 106 9.62 -6.09 3.74
N GLU A 107 10.77 -6.42 4.31
CA GLU A 107 12.05 -5.82 3.94
C GLU A 107 12.44 -6.08 2.47
N GLY A 108 12.10 -7.24 1.90
CA GLY A 108 12.39 -7.53 0.49
C GLY A 108 11.68 -6.57 -0.47
N VAL A 109 10.41 -6.28 -0.22
CA VAL A 109 9.64 -5.28 -1.01
C VAL A 109 10.07 -3.86 -0.67
N ALA A 110 10.31 -3.55 0.61
CA ALA A 110 10.77 -2.23 1.03
C ALA A 110 12.10 -1.86 0.37
N ARG A 111 13.02 -2.80 0.22
CA ARG A 111 14.28 -2.63 -0.50
C ARG A 111 14.06 -2.25 -1.96
N ARG A 112 13.16 -2.93 -2.67
CA ARG A 112 12.81 -2.60 -4.05
C ARG A 112 12.28 -1.17 -4.18
N ILE A 113 11.43 -0.73 -3.25
CA ILE A 113 10.93 0.64 -3.21
C ILE A 113 12.09 1.63 -2.99
N ARG A 114 13.01 1.38 -2.04
CA ARG A 114 14.17 2.23 -1.79
C ARG A 114 15.15 2.29 -2.96
N ALA A 115 15.20 1.25 -3.80
CA ALA A 115 16.07 1.17 -4.95
C ALA A 115 15.61 2.06 -6.12
N LEU A 116 14.37 2.52 -6.16
CA LEU A 116 13.87 3.44 -7.18
C LEU A 116 14.64 4.76 -7.15
N LYS A 117 15.12 5.21 -8.30
CA LYS A 117 15.97 6.41 -8.45
C LYS A 117 15.28 7.51 -9.23
N GLY A 118 15.68 8.74 -8.93
CA GLY A 118 15.19 9.95 -9.60
C GLY A 118 14.24 10.75 -8.72
N ASP A 119 13.88 11.94 -9.16
CA ASP A 119 12.85 12.77 -8.52
C ASP A 119 11.47 12.32 -9.00
N ILE A 120 10.81 11.52 -8.18
CA ILE A 120 9.53 10.86 -8.49
C ILE A 120 8.42 11.61 -7.76
N HIS A 121 7.64 12.37 -8.50
CA HIS A 121 6.46 13.07 -7.98
C HIS A 121 5.20 12.45 -8.57
N LEU A 122 4.49 11.69 -7.74
CA LEU A 122 3.27 10.98 -8.09
C LEU A 122 2.05 11.79 -7.67
N GLN A 123 1.07 11.88 -8.57
CA GLN A 123 -0.23 12.49 -8.30
C GLN A 123 -1.30 11.43 -8.55
N THR A 124 -2.14 11.17 -7.54
CA THR A 124 -3.26 10.25 -7.66
C THR A 124 -4.56 11.02 -7.64
N PHE A 125 -5.23 11.09 -8.79
CA PHE A 125 -6.57 11.65 -8.90
C PHE A 125 -7.59 10.66 -8.37
N VAL A 126 -8.43 11.12 -7.46
CA VAL A 126 -9.43 10.31 -6.77
C VAL A 126 -10.82 10.95 -6.84
N SER A 127 -11.84 10.15 -6.51
CA SER A 127 -13.15 10.62 -6.08
C SER A 127 -13.38 10.16 -4.65
N LEU A 128 -13.90 11.02 -3.80
CA LEU A 128 -14.15 10.70 -2.38
C LEU A 128 -15.19 9.59 -2.18
N THR A 129 -15.96 9.25 -3.23
CA THR A 129 -16.93 8.14 -3.25
C THR A 129 -16.39 6.87 -3.89
N CYS A 130 -15.14 6.88 -4.37
CA CYS A 130 -14.51 5.73 -5.01
C CYS A 130 -14.01 4.73 -3.96
N THR A 131 -14.51 3.51 -3.98
CA THR A 131 -14.12 2.45 -3.02
C THR A 131 -12.73 1.85 -3.27
N ASN A 132 -12.18 2.03 -4.47
CA ASN A 132 -10.88 1.47 -4.86
C ASN A 132 -9.73 2.49 -4.75
N CYS A 133 -10.04 3.78 -4.62
CA CYS A 133 -9.06 4.84 -4.56
C CYS A 133 -8.15 4.75 -3.33
N PRO A 134 -8.66 4.44 -2.12
CA PRO A 134 -7.84 4.37 -0.92
C PRO A 134 -6.70 3.36 -1.00
N ASP A 135 -6.91 2.21 -1.64
CA ASP A 135 -5.86 1.17 -1.75
C ASP A 135 -4.63 1.69 -2.50
N VAL A 136 -4.86 2.45 -3.57
CA VAL A 136 -3.78 3.04 -4.38
C VAL A 136 -3.12 4.21 -3.64
N VAL A 137 -3.92 5.11 -3.05
CA VAL A 137 -3.40 6.26 -2.27
C VAL A 137 -2.54 5.79 -1.11
N GLN A 138 -3.02 4.84 -0.31
CA GLN A 138 -2.30 4.29 0.84
C GLN A 138 -1.00 3.60 0.42
N THR A 139 -1.04 2.84 -0.67
CA THR A 139 0.16 2.18 -1.21
C THR A 139 1.23 3.21 -1.63
N LEU A 140 0.85 4.25 -2.36
CA LEU A 140 1.81 5.26 -2.80
C LEU A 140 2.29 6.15 -1.66
N ASN A 141 1.48 6.37 -0.62
CA ASN A 141 1.92 6.99 0.62
C ASN A 141 3.02 6.16 1.31
N ILE A 142 2.89 4.82 1.34
CA ILE A 142 3.94 3.93 1.87
C ILE A 142 5.22 4.06 1.04
N PHE A 143 5.13 4.19 -0.29
CA PHE A 143 6.30 4.38 -1.14
C PHE A 143 7.03 5.69 -0.80
N ALA A 144 6.30 6.79 -0.59
CA ALA A 144 6.89 8.06 -0.18
C ALA A 144 7.57 7.97 1.21
N LEU A 145 6.99 7.22 2.15
CA LEU A 145 7.61 6.99 3.47
C LEU A 145 8.90 6.18 3.40
N LEU A 146 8.98 5.24 2.46
CA LEU A 146 10.12 4.32 2.35
C LEU A 146 11.26 4.86 1.47
N ASN A 147 10.98 5.79 0.56
CA ASN A 147 11.97 6.34 -0.36
C ASN A 147 11.89 7.87 -0.42
N PRO A 148 12.90 8.60 0.07
CA PRO A 148 12.89 10.07 0.11
C PRO A 148 12.92 10.73 -1.29
N ASN A 149 13.18 9.97 -2.35
CA ASN A 149 13.08 10.47 -3.72
C ASN A 149 11.63 10.45 -4.26
N ILE A 150 10.69 9.84 -3.52
CA ILE A 150 9.28 9.74 -3.90
C ILE A 150 8.47 10.75 -3.11
N ARG A 151 7.70 11.55 -3.81
CA ARG A 151 6.63 12.37 -3.25
C ARG A 151 5.32 11.90 -3.82
N HIS A 152 4.30 11.79 -2.98
CA HIS A 152 2.97 11.40 -3.39
C HIS A 152 1.94 12.45 -2.95
N GLU A 153 1.09 12.83 -3.89
CA GLU A 153 0.01 13.79 -3.72
C GLU A 153 -1.32 13.17 -4.10
N MET A 154 -2.24 13.02 -3.15
CA MET A 154 -3.64 12.71 -3.44
C MET A 154 -4.34 13.98 -3.95
N VAL A 155 -5.08 13.88 -5.04
CA VAL A 155 -5.81 15.01 -5.66
C VAL A 155 -7.30 14.68 -5.76
N ASP A 156 -8.16 15.45 -5.08
CA ASP A 156 -9.60 15.34 -5.27
C ASP A 156 -10.00 15.90 -6.64
N GLY A 157 -10.35 15.01 -7.57
CA GLY A 157 -10.69 15.37 -8.94
C GLY A 157 -11.88 16.32 -9.04
N ALA A 158 -12.81 16.30 -8.07
CA ALA A 158 -13.96 17.20 -8.07
C ALA A 158 -13.56 18.67 -7.83
N LEU A 159 -12.50 18.90 -7.04
CA LEU A 159 -12.00 20.25 -6.72
C LEU A 159 -10.99 20.77 -7.74
N PHE A 160 -10.41 19.89 -8.56
CA PHE A 160 -9.37 20.20 -9.54
C PHE A 160 -9.76 19.79 -10.96
N GLN A 161 -11.00 20.07 -11.37
CA GLN A 161 -11.58 19.64 -12.65
C GLN A 161 -10.76 20.11 -13.87
N SER A 162 -10.18 21.29 -13.81
CA SER A 162 -9.34 21.81 -14.91
C SER A 162 -8.09 20.96 -15.15
N GLU A 163 -7.52 20.36 -14.09
CA GLU A 163 -6.38 19.44 -14.21
C GLU A 163 -6.83 18.07 -14.71
N VAL A 164 -7.99 17.59 -14.20
CA VAL A 164 -8.66 16.36 -14.70
C VAL A 164 -8.87 16.42 -16.22
N ASP A 165 -9.45 17.52 -16.71
CA ASP A 165 -9.71 17.72 -18.14
C ASP A 165 -8.42 17.82 -18.96
N LYS A 166 -7.43 18.58 -18.46
CA LYS A 166 -6.13 18.74 -19.11
C LYS A 166 -5.35 17.43 -19.25
N LEU A 167 -5.40 16.58 -18.23
CA LEU A 167 -4.72 15.29 -18.20
C LEU A 167 -5.55 14.16 -18.84
N GLY A 168 -6.81 14.42 -19.19
CA GLY A 168 -7.71 13.45 -19.79
C GLY A 168 -8.07 12.29 -18.85
N VAL A 169 -8.26 12.56 -17.56
CA VAL A 169 -8.63 11.55 -16.56
C VAL A 169 -10.05 11.07 -16.81
N GLN A 170 -10.22 9.81 -17.20
CA GLN A 170 -11.54 9.22 -17.50
C GLN A 170 -12.05 8.28 -16.40
N ALA A 171 -11.16 7.78 -15.55
CA ALA A 171 -11.49 6.86 -14.47
C ALA A 171 -10.54 7.09 -13.29
N VAL A 172 -11.00 6.76 -12.08
CA VAL A 172 -10.24 6.89 -10.83
C VAL A 172 -10.18 5.55 -10.07
N PRO A 173 -9.09 5.30 -9.32
CA PRO A 173 -7.89 6.14 -9.15
C PRO A 173 -7.08 6.24 -10.44
N ALA A 174 -6.45 7.40 -10.70
CA ALA A 174 -5.55 7.59 -11.83
C ALA A 174 -4.24 8.22 -11.34
N VAL A 175 -3.13 7.52 -11.56
CA VAL A 175 -1.79 7.89 -11.08
C VAL A 175 -1.00 8.50 -12.22
N PHE A 176 -0.47 9.68 -11.97
CA PHE A 176 0.40 10.40 -12.91
C PHE A 176 1.77 10.69 -12.29
N CYS A 177 2.78 10.75 -13.14
CA CYS A 177 4.08 11.29 -12.81
C CYS A 177 4.52 12.27 -13.90
N LYS A 178 4.77 13.53 -13.52
CA LYS A 178 5.16 14.60 -14.45
C LYS A 178 4.22 14.69 -15.69
N GLY A 179 2.91 14.55 -15.46
CA GLY A 179 1.88 14.61 -16.50
C GLY A 179 1.72 13.36 -17.36
N LYS A 180 2.53 12.31 -17.15
CA LYS A 180 2.39 11.01 -17.82
C LYS A 180 1.61 10.06 -16.90
N MET A 181 0.59 9.41 -17.46
CA MET A 181 -0.17 8.37 -16.74
C MET A 181 0.71 7.14 -16.49
N ILE A 182 0.78 6.72 -15.23
CA ILE A 182 1.50 5.52 -14.76
C ILE A 182 0.53 4.37 -14.54
N HIS A 183 -0.65 4.65 -13.94
CA HIS A 183 -1.63 3.63 -13.61
C HIS A 183 -3.04 4.20 -13.60
N VAL A 184 -4.02 3.35 -13.87
CA VAL A 184 -5.46 3.67 -13.72
C VAL A 184 -6.21 2.45 -13.22
N GLY A 185 -7.18 2.67 -12.33
CA GLY A 185 -7.99 1.62 -11.72
C GLY A 185 -7.34 1.00 -10.47
N ARG A 186 -7.87 -0.14 -10.06
CA ARG A 186 -7.30 -0.90 -8.94
C ARG A 186 -5.83 -1.24 -9.21
N GLY A 187 -5.02 -1.26 -8.15
CA GLY A 187 -3.63 -1.69 -8.22
C GLY A 187 -3.17 -2.22 -6.87
N SER A 188 -2.56 -3.40 -6.86
CA SER A 188 -1.86 -3.92 -5.70
C SER A 188 -0.52 -3.22 -5.52
N LEU A 189 0.07 -3.32 -4.33
CA LEU A 189 1.40 -2.78 -4.04
C LEU A 189 2.44 -3.32 -5.03
N GLY A 190 2.41 -4.62 -5.32
CA GLY A 190 3.32 -5.26 -6.28
C GLY A 190 3.17 -4.71 -7.70
N GLU A 191 1.95 -4.55 -8.19
CA GLU A 191 1.68 -3.99 -9.53
C GLU A 191 2.12 -2.53 -9.66
N LEU A 192 1.85 -1.71 -8.64
CA LEU A 192 2.28 -0.31 -8.63
C LEU A 192 3.80 -0.20 -8.58
N LEU A 193 4.46 -1.05 -7.78
CA LEU A 193 5.92 -1.11 -7.71
C LEU A 193 6.53 -1.51 -9.05
N GLU A 194 6.00 -2.54 -9.72
CA GLU A 194 6.47 -2.95 -11.05
C GLU A 194 6.40 -1.83 -12.08
N LYS A 195 5.30 -1.08 -12.10
CA LYS A 195 5.13 0.06 -13.02
C LYS A 195 6.12 1.19 -12.71
N LEU A 196 6.43 1.41 -11.44
CA LEU A 196 7.44 2.39 -11.07
C LEU A 196 8.86 1.91 -11.39
N GLU A 197 9.18 0.63 -11.23
CA GLU A 197 10.46 0.04 -11.65
C GLU A 197 10.67 0.14 -13.16
N GLU A 198 9.60 -0.04 -13.96
CA GLU A 198 9.65 0.16 -15.42
C GLU A 198 9.89 1.62 -15.81
N ALA A 199 9.28 2.56 -15.07
CA ALA A 199 9.43 3.99 -15.34
C ALA A 199 10.72 4.60 -14.76
N PHE A 200 11.22 4.04 -13.65
CA PHE A 200 12.36 4.49 -12.86
C PHE A 200 13.25 3.31 -12.46
N PRO A 201 13.94 2.68 -13.40
CA PRO A 201 14.70 1.47 -13.13
C PRO A 201 15.78 1.70 -12.06
N PRO A 202 16.01 0.71 -11.17
CA PRO A 202 17.08 0.75 -10.21
C PRO A 202 18.44 0.75 -10.93
N SER A 203 19.49 1.26 -10.26
CA SER A 203 20.83 1.21 -10.84
C SER A 203 21.39 -0.23 -10.81
N GLN A 204 22.06 -0.66 -11.89
CA GLN A 204 22.65 -2.00 -12.00
C GLN A 204 23.67 -2.33 -10.92
N GLU A 205 24.24 -1.33 -10.24
CA GLU A 205 25.19 -1.53 -9.13
C GLU A 205 24.49 -1.94 -7.83
N ALA A 206 23.24 -1.49 -7.61
CA ALA A 206 22.47 -1.87 -6.42
C ALA A 206 21.96 -3.34 -6.48
N GLU A 207 21.87 -3.93 -7.67
CA GLU A 207 21.41 -5.31 -7.84
C GLU A 207 22.49 -6.35 -7.49
N LYS A 208 23.79 -6.03 -7.59
CA LYS A 208 24.85 -7.03 -7.50
C LYS A 208 25.31 -7.34 -6.07
N ASP A 209 25.36 -6.38 -5.17
CA ASP A 209 25.92 -6.58 -3.82
C ASP A 209 24.90 -7.02 -2.77
N GLU A 210 23.61 -6.78 -2.99
CA GLU A 210 22.55 -7.09 -2.03
C GLU A 210 21.89 -8.45 -2.26
N ASN A 211 21.98 -9.04 -3.46
CA ASN A 211 21.31 -10.29 -3.82
C ASN A 211 21.74 -11.51 -3.00
N ALA A 212 23.00 -11.57 -2.55
CA ALA A 212 23.51 -12.68 -1.74
C ALA A 212 22.84 -12.84 -0.37
N GLN A 213 22.24 -11.76 0.16
CA GLN A 213 21.57 -11.77 1.48
C GLN A 213 20.12 -12.29 1.44
N PHE A 214 19.54 -12.46 0.26
CA PHE A 214 18.14 -12.84 0.08
C PHE A 214 17.96 -14.26 -0.47
N HIS A 215 18.92 -15.12 -0.25
CA HIS A 215 18.80 -16.55 -0.46
C HIS A 215 18.13 -17.19 0.76
N ARG A 216 16.98 -17.83 0.57
CA ARG A 216 16.18 -18.41 1.65
C ARG A 216 15.91 -19.88 1.39
N HIS A 217 16.14 -20.71 2.41
CA HIS A 217 15.96 -22.15 2.33
C HIS A 217 14.75 -22.62 3.16
N PHE A 218 13.94 -23.48 2.54
CA PHE A 218 12.73 -24.05 3.10
C PHE A 218 12.66 -25.55 2.80
N ASP A 219 11.73 -26.24 3.45
CA ASP A 219 11.43 -27.64 3.13
C ASP A 219 10.50 -27.75 1.92
N VAL A 220 9.61 -26.74 1.78
CA VAL A 220 8.67 -26.66 0.66
C VAL A 220 8.38 -25.20 0.32
N ILE A 221 8.31 -24.91 -0.97
CA ILE A 221 7.84 -23.60 -1.49
C ILE A 221 6.47 -23.80 -2.11
N ILE A 222 5.52 -22.95 -1.72
CA ILE A 222 4.17 -22.88 -2.30
C ILE A 222 4.10 -21.64 -3.18
N LEU A 223 3.83 -21.81 -4.47
CA LEU A 223 3.66 -20.71 -5.41
C LEU A 223 2.18 -20.44 -5.61
N GLY A 224 1.72 -19.29 -5.10
CA GLY A 224 0.33 -18.84 -5.19
C GLY A 224 -0.35 -18.69 -3.84
N GLY A 225 -1.10 -17.58 -3.68
CA GLY A 225 -1.73 -17.15 -2.43
C GLY A 225 -3.21 -17.50 -2.31
N GLY A 226 -3.79 -18.19 -3.28
CA GLY A 226 -5.20 -18.58 -3.28
C GLY A 226 -5.54 -19.70 -2.29
N PRO A 227 -6.83 -20.14 -2.22
CA PRO A 227 -7.27 -21.18 -1.29
C PRO A 227 -6.50 -22.50 -1.42
N ALA A 228 -6.11 -22.89 -2.64
CA ALA A 228 -5.31 -24.10 -2.89
C ALA A 228 -3.91 -23.97 -2.27
N GLY A 229 -3.23 -22.84 -2.49
CA GLY A 229 -1.91 -22.56 -1.90
C GLY A 229 -1.97 -22.49 -0.38
N ALA A 230 -2.96 -21.80 0.18
CA ALA A 230 -3.18 -21.73 1.62
C ALA A 230 -3.39 -23.09 2.24
N SER A 231 -4.24 -23.95 1.61
CA SER A 231 -4.40 -25.34 2.02
C SER A 231 -3.09 -26.12 2.00
N ALA A 232 -2.34 -26.04 0.90
CA ALA A 232 -1.05 -26.72 0.76
C ALA A 232 -0.06 -26.28 1.84
N ALA A 233 0.02 -24.97 2.11
CA ALA A 233 0.90 -24.41 3.14
C ALA A 233 0.53 -24.92 4.53
N ILE A 234 -0.74 -24.85 4.92
CA ILE A 234 -1.23 -25.31 6.22
C ILE A 234 -0.95 -26.80 6.42
N TYR A 235 -1.28 -27.65 5.44
CA TYR A 235 -1.03 -29.08 5.56
C TYR A 235 0.46 -29.44 5.59
N SER A 236 1.31 -28.71 4.89
CA SER A 236 2.76 -28.85 4.96
C SER A 236 3.30 -28.46 6.34
N ALA A 237 2.86 -27.33 6.88
CA ALA A 237 3.23 -26.87 8.21
C ALA A 237 2.77 -27.84 9.32
N ARG A 238 1.59 -28.44 9.18
CA ARG A 238 1.09 -29.50 10.10
C ARG A 238 1.94 -30.77 10.09
N LYS A 239 2.77 -30.98 9.07
CA LYS A 239 3.77 -32.04 9.01
C LYS A 239 5.13 -31.62 9.62
N GLY A 240 5.22 -30.41 10.18
CA GLY A 240 6.43 -29.87 10.77
C GLY A 240 7.41 -29.28 9.75
N LEU A 241 6.97 -29.07 8.51
CA LEU A 241 7.83 -28.50 7.47
C LEU A 241 7.93 -26.97 7.59
N LYS A 242 9.10 -26.44 7.27
CA LYS A 242 9.32 -25.00 7.06
C LYS A 242 8.84 -24.62 5.66
N VAL A 243 7.87 -23.73 5.57
CA VAL A 243 7.12 -23.42 4.35
C VAL A 243 7.37 -21.99 3.93
N ALA A 244 7.78 -21.74 2.67
CA ALA A 244 7.65 -20.46 2.03
C ALA A 244 6.36 -20.42 1.20
N MET A 245 5.51 -19.42 1.41
CA MET A 245 4.37 -19.16 0.53
C MET A 245 4.66 -17.87 -0.25
N VAL A 246 4.92 -18.00 -1.55
CA VAL A 246 5.30 -16.90 -2.44
C VAL A 246 4.12 -16.56 -3.33
N ALA A 247 3.62 -15.32 -3.26
CA ALA A 247 2.42 -14.91 -3.96
C ALA A 247 2.39 -13.40 -4.24
N GLU A 248 1.60 -13.00 -5.23
CA GLU A 248 1.28 -11.58 -5.44
C GLU A 248 0.37 -11.07 -4.31
N ARG A 249 -0.63 -11.87 -3.89
CA ARG A 249 -1.55 -11.55 -2.78
C ARG A 249 -2.14 -12.80 -2.14
N ILE A 250 -2.44 -12.73 -0.85
CA ILE A 250 -3.21 -13.78 -0.16
C ILE A 250 -4.71 -13.64 -0.52
N GLY A 251 -5.36 -14.77 -0.75
CA GLY A 251 -6.70 -14.90 -1.30
C GLY A 251 -6.70 -15.10 -2.81
N GLY A 252 -5.67 -14.64 -3.54
CA GLY A 252 -5.63 -14.77 -5.00
C GLY A 252 -6.85 -14.10 -5.66
N GLN A 253 -7.39 -14.68 -6.72
CA GLN A 253 -8.56 -14.16 -7.44
C GLN A 253 -9.85 -14.18 -6.61
N VAL A 254 -9.94 -15.07 -5.61
CA VAL A 254 -11.11 -15.14 -4.72
C VAL A 254 -11.38 -13.79 -4.04
N LYS A 255 -10.35 -13.03 -3.72
CA LYS A 255 -10.48 -11.71 -3.06
C LYS A 255 -11.36 -10.72 -3.84
N ASP A 256 -11.45 -10.87 -5.15
CA ASP A 256 -12.24 -9.99 -6.03
C ASP A 256 -13.71 -10.41 -6.15
N THR A 257 -14.09 -11.58 -5.56
CA THR A 257 -15.45 -12.10 -5.63
C THR A 257 -16.35 -11.38 -4.63
N VAL A 258 -17.45 -10.81 -5.11
CA VAL A 258 -18.38 -10.01 -4.28
C VAL A 258 -19.11 -10.91 -3.28
N GLY A 259 -19.57 -12.08 -3.70
CA GLY A 259 -20.27 -13.04 -2.85
C GLY A 259 -19.96 -14.50 -3.23
N ILE A 260 -19.76 -15.33 -2.24
CA ILE A 260 -19.45 -16.76 -2.37
C ILE A 260 -20.49 -17.55 -1.60
N GLU A 261 -21.26 -18.40 -2.30
CA GLU A 261 -22.36 -19.21 -1.74
C GLU A 261 -22.12 -20.72 -1.90
N ASN A 262 -21.02 -21.09 -2.56
CA ASN A 262 -20.68 -22.47 -2.88
C ASN A 262 -19.52 -23.04 -2.06
N LEU A 263 -19.13 -22.37 -0.97
CA LEU A 263 -18.12 -22.89 -0.06
C LEU A 263 -18.78 -23.78 1.00
N ILE A 264 -18.43 -25.08 1.00
CA ILE A 264 -18.98 -26.05 1.96
C ILE A 264 -18.73 -25.56 3.39
N SER A 265 -19.74 -25.64 4.24
CA SER A 265 -19.82 -25.18 5.63
C SER A 265 -19.99 -23.67 5.84
N ILE A 266 -19.87 -22.86 4.80
CA ILE A 266 -20.09 -21.41 4.87
C ILE A 266 -21.20 -21.04 3.88
N PRO A 267 -22.44 -20.76 4.35
CA PRO A 267 -23.57 -20.50 3.46
C PRO A 267 -23.38 -19.25 2.59
N TYR A 268 -22.68 -18.25 3.13
CA TYR A 268 -22.34 -17.00 2.43
C TYR A 268 -21.10 -16.37 3.04
N THR A 269 -20.21 -15.86 2.20
CA THR A 269 -19.09 -14.99 2.58
C THR A 269 -18.70 -14.11 1.40
N THR A 270 -17.94 -13.04 1.65
CA THR A 270 -17.30 -12.26 0.58
C THR A 270 -15.91 -12.81 0.28
N GLY A 271 -15.41 -12.54 -0.93
CA GLY A 271 -14.03 -12.91 -1.27
C GLY A 271 -12.98 -12.26 -0.37
N SER A 272 -13.21 -11.00 0.03
CA SER A 272 -12.34 -10.29 0.98
C SER A 272 -12.32 -10.97 2.35
N GLU A 273 -13.50 -11.30 2.89
CA GLU A 273 -13.62 -11.97 4.19
C GLU A 273 -12.97 -13.36 4.15
N LEU A 274 -13.15 -14.11 3.06
CA LEU A 274 -12.47 -15.40 2.89
C LEU A 274 -10.95 -15.23 2.84
N ALA A 275 -10.43 -14.21 2.13
CA ALA A 275 -9.00 -13.94 2.08
C ALA A 275 -8.42 -13.59 3.45
N ASP A 276 -9.14 -12.79 4.26
CA ASP A 276 -8.74 -12.42 5.63
C ASP A 276 -8.76 -13.64 6.57
N ASN A 277 -9.75 -14.52 6.41
CA ASN A 277 -9.82 -15.79 7.14
C ASN A 277 -8.66 -16.72 6.78
N LEU A 278 -8.30 -16.82 5.48
CA LEU A 278 -7.13 -17.59 5.03
C LEU A 278 -5.83 -17.02 5.63
N ARG A 279 -5.65 -15.70 5.62
CA ARG A 279 -4.49 -15.04 6.23
C ARG A 279 -4.40 -15.34 7.72
N THR A 280 -5.52 -15.20 8.43
CA THR A 280 -5.59 -15.49 9.87
C THR A 280 -5.21 -16.95 10.15
N HIS A 281 -5.72 -17.87 9.35
CA HIS A 281 -5.42 -19.30 9.51
C HIS A 281 -3.94 -19.62 9.23
N LEU A 282 -3.35 -19.04 8.19
CA LEU A 282 -1.91 -19.16 7.88
C LEU A 282 -1.04 -18.67 9.04
N ALA A 283 -1.41 -17.54 9.65
CA ALA A 283 -0.68 -16.92 10.76
C ALA A 283 -0.66 -17.79 12.04
N HIS A 284 -1.56 -18.77 12.19
CA HIS A 284 -1.51 -19.73 13.30
C HIS A 284 -0.33 -20.71 13.21
N TYR A 285 0.34 -20.80 12.07
CA TYR A 285 1.46 -21.72 11.86
C TYR A 285 2.77 -20.95 11.72
N PRO A 286 3.59 -20.82 12.78
CA PRO A 286 4.82 -20.02 12.76
C PRO A 286 5.90 -20.57 11.82
N THR A 287 5.73 -21.78 11.29
CA THR A 287 6.63 -22.38 10.28
C THR A 287 6.26 -21.96 8.86
N ILE A 288 5.18 -21.21 8.65
CA ILE A 288 4.84 -20.61 7.35
C ILE A 288 5.35 -19.18 7.32
N GLU A 289 6.24 -18.89 6.38
CA GLU A 289 6.65 -17.53 6.05
C GLU A 289 5.90 -17.07 4.78
N LEU A 290 5.20 -15.92 4.88
CA LEU A 290 4.43 -15.35 3.77
C LEU A 290 5.27 -14.30 3.03
N PHE A 291 5.44 -14.49 1.73
CA PHE A 291 6.12 -13.57 0.83
C PHE A 291 5.12 -13.01 -0.17
N GLU A 292 4.47 -11.92 0.21
CA GLU A 292 3.49 -11.24 -0.63
C GLU A 292 4.13 -10.18 -1.53
N ASN A 293 3.39 -9.72 -2.54
CA ASN A 293 3.87 -8.77 -3.54
C ASN A 293 5.11 -9.28 -4.30
N ARG A 294 5.16 -10.60 -4.52
CA ARG A 294 6.21 -11.27 -5.29
C ARG A 294 5.64 -11.86 -6.56
N ARG A 295 6.25 -11.46 -7.67
CA ARG A 295 6.01 -12.07 -8.98
C ARG A 295 7.17 -12.98 -9.33
N ILE A 296 6.87 -14.21 -9.73
CA ILE A 296 7.87 -15.18 -10.12
C ILE A 296 8.48 -14.74 -11.46
N GLU A 297 9.80 -14.66 -11.52
CA GLU A 297 10.56 -14.30 -12.70
C GLU A 297 11.12 -15.53 -13.40
N SER A 298 11.70 -16.44 -12.63
CA SER A 298 12.24 -17.70 -13.16
C SER A 298 12.16 -18.83 -12.16
N THR A 299 12.21 -20.05 -12.67
CA THR A 299 12.18 -21.27 -11.87
C THR A 299 13.19 -22.28 -12.41
N SER A 300 13.94 -22.96 -11.52
CA SER A 300 14.73 -24.15 -11.82
C SER A 300 14.18 -25.30 -11.01
N LEU A 301 13.39 -26.18 -11.65
CA LEU A 301 12.66 -27.26 -10.97
C LEU A 301 13.35 -28.65 -11.11
N LEU A 302 14.50 -28.70 -11.76
CA LEU A 302 15.28 -29.91 -11.93
C LEU A 302 16.30 -30.08 -10.79
N GLY A 303 16.62 -31.31 -10.44
CA GLY A 303 17.60 -31.58 -9.40
C GLY A 303 17.00 -31.82 -8.01
N LYS A 304 17.86 -31.95 -7.01
CA LYS A 304 17.46 -32.22 -5.61
C LYS A 304 16.89 -30.97 -4.95
N GLU A 305 17.48 -29.83 -5.21
CA GLU A 305 17.03 -28.54 -4.72
C GLU A 305 16.41 -27.74 -5.88
N LYS A 306 15.25 -27.16 -5.65
CA LYS A 306 14.51 -26.32 -6.60
C LYS A 306 14.79 -24.88 -6.26
N GLU A 307 14.84 -24.05 -7.28
CA GLU A 307 15.14 -22.63 -7.16
C GLU A 307 14.00 -21.82 -7.76
N ILE A 308 13.53 -20.82 -7.03
CA ILE A 308 12.50 -19.87 -7.45
C ILE A 308 13.07 -18.47 -7.30
N THR A 309 13.25 -17.78 -8.40
CA THR A 309 13.63 -16.35 -8.41
C THR A 309 12.41 -15.50 -8.62
N VAL A 310 12.24 -14.48 -7.79
CA VAL A 310 11.16 -13.48 -7.94
C VAL A 310 11.73 -12.15 -8.44
N LYS A 311 10.87 -11.35 -9.04
CA LYS A 311 11.23 -10.01 -9.50
C LYS A 311 11.81 -9.18 -8.33
N GLY A 312 12.97 -8.57 -8.53
CA GLY A 312 13.75 -7.89 -7.49
C GLY A 312 14.85 -8.76 -6.87
N GLY A 313 15.10 -9.97 -7.40
CA GLY A 313 16.29 -10.76 -7.15
C GLY A 313 16.32 -11.60 -5.88
N GLU A 314 15.19 -11.72 -5.12
CA GLU A 314 15.13 -12.72 -4.04
C GLU A 314 15.06 -14.12 -4.62
N VAL A 315 15.79 -15.06 -4.00
CA VAL A 315 15.86 -16.46 -4.44
C VAL A 315 15.46 -17.40 -3.30
N PHE A 316 14.54 -18.30 -3.59
CA PHE A 316 14.01 -19.29 -2.65
C PHE A 316 14.44 -20.68 -3.08
N PHE A 317 14.91 -21.47 -2.12
CA PHE A 317 15.40 -22.84 -2.34
C PHE A 317 14.59 -23.82 -1.51
N ALA A 318 14.19 -24.94 -2.11
CA ALA A 318 13.59 -26.08 -1.40
C ALA A 318 13.72 -27.38 -2.19
N PRO A 319 13.70 -28.55 -1.53
CA PRO A 319 13.64 -29.85 -2.21
C PRO A 319 12.28 -30.07 -2.89
N ALA A 320 11.22 -29.38 -2.50
CA ALA A 320 9.88 -29.52 -3.05
C ALA A 320 9.22 -28.18 -3.35
N VAL A 321 8.47 -28.12 -4.46
CA VAL A 321 7.66 -26.96 -4.85
C VAL A 321 6.24 -27.43 -5.17
N ILE A 322 5.25 -26.72 -4.67
CA ILE A 322 3.84 -26.91 -5.02
C ILE A 322 3.38 -25.67 -5.80
N ILE A 323 2.90 -25.90 -7.02
CA ILE A 323 2.41 -24.83 -7.90
C ILE A 323 0.89 -24.74 -7.71
N ALA A 324 0.41 -23.59 -7.22
CA ALA A 324 -0.98 -23.27 -6.92
C ALA A 324 -1.35 -21.85 -7.39
N THR A 325 -0.80 -21.43 -8.53
CA THR A 325 -0.88 -20.06 -9.07
C THR A 325 -2.28 -19.67 -9.56
N GLY A 326 -3.16 -20.66 -9.77
CA GLY A 326 -4.50 -20.44 -10.31
C GLY A 326 -4.51 -20.32 -11.84
N ALA A 327 -5.59 -19.76 -12.38
CA ALA A 327 -5.82 -19.57 -13.81
C ALA A 327 -5.58 -18.11 -14.20
#